data_917bc19a896af87f3abe2bc385df3013
#
_entry.id   917bc19a896af87f3abe2bc385df3013
#
_cell.length_a   1.000
_cell.length_b   1.000
_cell.length_c   1.000
_cell.angle_alpha   90.00
_cell.angle_beta   90.00
_cell.angle_gamma   90.00
#
_symmetry.space_group_name_H-M   'P 1'
#
loop_
_entity.id
_entity.type
_entity.pdbx_description
1 polymer ?
#
loop_
_entity_poly.entity_id
_entity_poly.type
_entity_poly.pdbx_seq_one_letter_code
_entity_poly.pdbx_strand_id
1 'polypeptide(L)'
;NYLIEEKKIYFSLFSAGLQNRKNSIHSGLLSKIFSKKRNHLRGIKSCNMAFYKQDCIDINGFNNEFEGWGREDTEFVVRMLNLGINRKTLRFNAVQYHLWHPQNKSEFLRKNNLLLKLAIDNNIQYCESGINRYIKGI
;
A
#
# COMPACT_ATOMS: atom_id res chain seq x y z
N ASN A 1 20.50 -23.68 7.96
CA ASN A 1 20.76 -23.00 6.68
C ASN A 1 19.72 -23.47 5.66
N TYR A 2 18.59 -22.77 5.58
CA TYR A 2 17.68 -22.94 4.46
C TYR A 2 18.22 -22.10 3.31
N LEU A 3 18.92 -22.75 2.36
CA LEU A 3 19.21 -22.15 1.08
C LEU A 3 17.87 -22.03 0.33
N ILE A 4 17.28 -20.83 0.34
CA ILE A 4 16.17 -20.52 -0.55
C ILE A 4 16.80 -20.41 -1.94
N GLU A 5 16.67 -21.47 -2.74
CA GLU A 5 16.95 -21.37 -4.17
C GLU A 5 16.02 -20.31 -4.76
N GLU A 6 16.57 -19.19 -5.19
CA GLU A 6 15.86 -18.15 -5.91
C GLU A 6 15.38 -18.71 -7.26
N LYS A 7 14.26 -19.41 -7.26
CA LYS A 7 13.57 -19.75 -8.51
C LYS A 7 12.96 -18.48 -9.07
N LYS A 8 13.63 -17.87 -10.03
CA LYS A 8 13.07 -16.75 -10.81
C LYS A 8 11.86 -17.25 -11.59
N ILE A 9 10.67 -16.91 -11.10
CA ILE A 9 9.41 -17.22 -11.78
C ILE A 9 9.17 -16.12 -12.82
N TYR A 10 9.23 -16.47 -14.09
CA TYR A 10 8.93 -15.55 -15.18
C TYR A 10 7.50 -15.81 -15.69
N PHE A 11 6.67 -14.79 -15.61
CA PHE A 11 5.36 -14.80 -16.25
C PHE A 11 5.42 -14.00 -17.55
N SER A 12 5.03 -14.62 -18.65
CA SER A 12 4.84 -13.92 -19.93
C SER A 12 3.41 -13.38 -20.04
N LEU A 13 3.19 -12.48 -20.99
CA LEU A 13 1.86 -12.00 -21.33
C LEU A 13 0.87 -13.12 -21.72
N PHE A 14 1.41 -14.29 -22.11
CA PHE A 14 0.64 -15.45 -22.55
C PHE A 14 0.48 -16.52 -21.46
N SER A 15 1.03 -16.31 -20.26
CA SER A 15 0.92 -17.29 -19.17
C SER A 15 -0.54 -17.52 -18.79
N ALA A 16 -0.93 -18.81 -18.68
CA ALA A 16 -2.28 -19.19 -18.25
C ALA A 16 -2.53 -18.74 -16.79
N GLY A 17 -3.79 -18.42 -16.45
CA GLY A 17 -4.20 -18.01 -15.10
C GLY A 17 -3.81 -16.59 -14.70
N LEU A 18 -3.06 -15.86 -15.52
CA LEU A 18 -2.67 -14.48 -15.23
C LEU A 18 -3.79 -13.50 -15.56
N GLN A 19 -4.33 -12.82 -14.55
CA GLN A 19 -5.25 -11.70 -14.73
C GLN A 19 -4.47 -10.39 -14.93
N ASN A 20 -5.11 -9.41 -15.60
CA ASN A 20 -4.51 -8.08 -15.84
C ASN A 20 -3.12 -8.12 -16.50
N ARG A 21 -2.94 -8.99 -17.48
CA ARG A 21 -1.67 -9.29 -18.17
C ARG A 21 -0.86 -8.06 -18.60
N LYS A 22 -1.53 -6.96 -18.96
CA LYS A 22 -0.88 -5.68 -19.33
C LYS A 22 0.00 -5.11 -18.21
N ASN A 23 -0.28 -5.46 -16.95
CA ASN A 23 0.49 -5.02 -15.81
C ASN A 23 1.77 -5.83 -15.58
N SER A 24 1.94 -6.97 -16.25
CA SER A 24 3.16 -7.79 -16.17
C SER A 24 4.29 -7.32 -17.09
N ILE A 25 4.06 -6.30 -17.91
CA ILE A 25 5.10 -5.71 -18.77
C ILE A 25 6.15 -5.04 -17.88
N HIS A 26 7.41 -5.45 -18.02
CA HIS A 26 8.55 -4.83 -17.37
C HIS A 26 9.37 -4.03 -18.38
N SER A 27 9.52 -2.72 -18.15
CA SER A 27 10.29 -1.83 -19.04
C SER A 27 10.72 -0.57 -18.31
N GLY A 28 12.03 -0.37 -18.16
CA GLY A 28 12.59 0.82 -17.55
C GLY A 28 12.27 2.11 -18.34
N LEU A 29 12.22 2.02 -19.66
CA LEU A 29 11.87 3.17 -20.52
C LEU A 29 10.41 3.59 -20.32
N LEU A 30 9.47 2.62 -20.40
CA LEU A 30 8.05 2.88 -20.16
C LEU A 30 7.82 3.38 -18.73
N SER A 31 8.58 2.84 -17.76
CA SER A 31 8.48 3.31 -16.38
C SER A 31 8.83 4.79 -16.23
N LYS A 32 9.90 5.26 -16.88
CA LYS A 32 10.26 6.69 -16.84
C LYS A 32 9.16 7.59 -17.40
N ILE A 33 8.47 7.16 -18.46
CA ILE A 33 7.42 7.92 -19.14
C ILE A 33 6.11 7.92 -18.34
N PHE A 34 5.72 6.75 -17.81
CA PHE A 34 4.38 6.53 -17.25
C PHE A 34 4.29 6.59 -15.73
N SER A 35 5.44 6.60 -15.01
CA SER A 35 5.43 6.79 -13.56
C SER A 35 5.25 8.27 -13.22
N LYS A 36 4.19 8.59 -12.47
CA LYS A 36 3.80 9.99 -12.20
C LYS A 36 3.44 10.19 -10.73
N LYS A 37 3.65 11.40 -10.22
CA LYS A 37 3.07 11.82 -8.94
C LYS A 37 1.54 11.85 -9.07
N ARG A 38 0.86 11.20 -8.13
CA ARG A 38 -0.60 11.08 -8.11
C ARG A 38 -1.09 10.99 -6.68
N ASN A 39 -1.57 12.08 -6.14
CA ASN A 39 -2.05 12.18 -4.75
C ASN A 39 -3.52 11.76 -4.56
N HIS A 40 -4.12 11.09 -5.55
CA HIS A 40 -5.45 10.51 -5.39
C HIS A 40 -5.41 9.18 -4.63
N LEU A 41 -6.48 8.84 -3.93
CA LEU A 41 -6.59 7.66 -3.07
C LEU A 41 -6.93 6.35 -3.82
N ARG A 42 -7.11 6.40 -5.14
CA ARG A 42 -7.48 5.22 -5.92
C ARG A 42 -6.31 4.25 -6.06
N GLY A 43 -6.58 2.95 -5.87
CA GLY A 43 -5.64 1.85 -6.12
C GLY A 43 -4.52 1.75 -5.09
N ILE A 44 -4.74 2.25 -3.88
CA ILE A 44 -3.86 2.02 -2.74
C ILE A 44 -4.08 0.60 -2.23
N LYS A 45 -2.98 -0.13 -2.03
CA LYS A 45 -2.97 -1.47 -1.45
C LYS A 45 -1.66 -1.65 -0.71
N SER A 46 -1.71 -2.03 0.55
CA SER A 46 -0.52 -2.23 1.40
C SER A 46 0.45 -3.26 0.83
N CYS A 47 -0.08 -4.30 0.17
CA CYS A 47 0.73 -5.33 -0.46
C CYS A 47 1.57 -4.84 -1.66
N ASN A 48 1.35 -3.63 -2.16
CA ASN A 48 2.10 -3.02 -3.28
C ASN A 48 2.43 -1.56 -2.99
N MET A 49 3.09 -1.32 -1.87
CA MET A 49 3.42 0.01 -1.38
C MET A 49 4.84 0.01 -0.82
N ALA A 50 5.59 1.09 -1.08
CA ALA A 50 6.89 1.34 -0.47
C ALA A 50 6.93 2.79 0.01
N PHE A 51 7.58 3.02 1.15
CA PHE A 51 7.73 4.33 1.79
C PHE A 51 9.04 4.37 2.57
N TYR A 52 9.52 5.55 2.89
CA TYR A 52 10.69 5.70 3.75
C TYR A 52 10.30 5.37 5.20
N LYS A 53 11.25 4.75 5.93
CA LYS A 53 11.06 4.40 7.33
C LYS A 53 10.70 5.63 8.18
N GLN A 54 11.36 6.76 7.92
CA GLN A 54 11.12 8.00 8.66
C GLN A 54 9.70 8.50 8.43
N ASP A 55 9.21 8.54 7.18
CA ASP A 55 7.83 8.96 6.88
C ASP A 55 6.81 8.10 7.64
N CYS A 56 7.08 6.79 7.78
CA CYS A 56 6.23 5.89 8.54
C CYS A 56 6.26 6.20 10.04
N ILE A 57 7.42 6.54 10.60
CA ILE A 57 7.58 6.94 12.00
C ILE A 57 6.84 8.25 12.26
N ASP A 58 7.00 9.23 11.37
CA ASP A 58 6.44 10.58 11.52
C ASP A 58 4.91 10.58 11.58
N ILE A 59 4.27 9.60 10.93
CA ILE A 59 2.81 9.41 10.98
C ILE A 59 2.35 8.39 12.03
N ASN A 60 3.28 7.81 12.82
CA ASN A 60 3.04 6.75 13.80
C ASN A 60 2.61 5.39 13.19
N GLY A 61 3.03 5.08 11.95
CA GLY A 61 2.74 3.79 11.32
C GLY A 61 1.28 3.57 10.94
N PHE A 62 0.87 2.30 10.90
CA PHE A 62 -0.54 1.95 10.70
C PHE A 62 -1.35 2.20 11.97
N ASN A 63 -2.58 2.68 11.79
CA ASN A 63 -3.50 2.94 12.89
C ASN A 63 -4.14 1.63 13.37
N ASN A 64 -3.87 1.25 14.62
CA ASN A 64 -4.36 0.01 15.24
C ASN A 64 -5.85 0.05 15.62
N GLU A 65 -6.57 1.14 15.37
CA GLU A 65 -8.02 1.22 15.56
C GLU A 65 -8.80 0.56 14.42
N PHE A 66 -8.12 0.31 13.28
CA PHE A 66 -8.70 -0.45 12.18
C PHE A 66 -8.77 -1.93 12.56
N GLU A 67 -9.95 -2.51 12.41
CA GLU A 67 -10.21 -3.91 12.69
C GLU A 67 -10.59 -4.65 11.40
N GLY A 68 -10.15 -5.90 11.30
CA GLY A 68 -10.43 -6.75 10.14
C GLY A 68 -9.81 -6.21 8.87
N TRP A 69 -10.57 -6.23 7.78
CA TRP A 69 -10.07 -5.85 6.47
C TRP A 69 -10.70 -4.54 5.96
N GLY A 70 -9.85 -3.68 5.41
CA GLY A 70 -10.25 -2.56 4.54
C GLY A 70 -10.07 -1.18 5.14
N ARG A 71 -9.55 -0.29 4.34
CA ARG A 71 -9.28 1.15 4.55
C ARG A 71 -8.02 1.51 5.35
N GLU A 72 -7.41 0.59 6.07
CA GLU A 72 -6.18 0.80 6.84
C GLU A 72 -5.02 1.34 5.98
N ASP A 73 -4.85 0.79 4.78
CA ASP A 73 -3.84 1.21 3.81
C ASP A 73 -4.15 2.60 3.20
N THR A 74 -5.41 2.85 2.94
CA THR A 74 -5.86 4.15 2.40
C THR A 74 -5.70 5.25 3.44
N GLU A 75 -6.07 5.00 4.69
CA GLU A 75 -5.92 5.95 5.79
C GLU A 75 -4.44 6.26 6.08
N PHE A 76 -3.57 5.24 6.08
CA PHE A 76 -2.13 5.41 6.20
C PHE A 76 -1.58 6.38 5.14
N VAL A 77 -2.00 6.22 3.87
CA VAL A 77 -1.59 7.14 2.79
C VAL A 77 -2.21 8.51 2.95
N VAL A 78 -3.44 8.64 3.45
CA VAL A 78 -4.07 9.93 3.75
C VAL A 78 -3.20 10.72 4.72
N ARG A 79 -2.76 10.11 5.83
CA ARG A 79 -1.89 10.80 6.81
C ARG A 79 -0.56 11.23 6.19
N MET A 80 0.05 10.41 5.34
CA MET A 80 1.25 10.82 4.59
C MET A 80 0.99 12.02 3.68
N LEU A 81 -0.11 12.01 2.94
CA LEU A 81 -0.48 13.14 2.07
C LEU A 81 -0.76 14.41 2.87
N ASN A 82 -1.44 14.29 4.01
CA ASN A 82 -1.73 15.40 4.92
C ASN A 82 -0.44 15.99 5.54
N LEU A 83 0.60 15.17 5.73
CA LEU A 83 1.93 15.61 6.16
C LEU A 83 2.74 16.24 5.00
N GLY A 84 2.20 16.27 3.78
CA GLY A 84 2.86 16.84 2.59
C GLY A 84 3.71 15.85 1.78
N ILE A 85 3.74 14.57 2.16
CA ILE A 85 4.46 13.53 1.44
C ILE A 85 3.72 13.17 0.15
N ASN A 86 4.41 13.21 -0.98
CA ASN A 86 3.81 12.96 -2.27
C ASN A 86 3.85 11.49 -2.65
N ARG A 87 2.74 10.96 -3.14
CA ARG A 87 2.65 9.62 -3.71
C ARG A 87 3.14 9.59 -5.15
N LYS A 88 3.98 8.61 -5.49
CA LYS A 88 4.37 8.29 -6.86
C LYS A 88 3.83 6.92 -7.25
N THR A 89 3.08 6.85 -8.33
CA THR A 89 2.67 5.57 -8.92
C THR A 89 3.75 5.08 -9.87
N LEU A 90 4.35 3.94 -9.53
CA LEU A 90 5.30 3.24 -10.42
C LEU A 90 4.54 2.34 -11.39
N ARG A 91 4.93 2.41 -12.66
CA ARG A 91 4.42 1.51 -13.70
C ARG A 91 5.58 0.87 -14.43
N PHE A 92 5.38 -0.36 -14.88
CA PHE A 92 6.33 -1.12 -15.70
C PHE A 92 7.69 -1.43 -15.05
N ASN A 93 7.92 -1.14 -13.77
CA ASN A 93 9.19 -1.41 -13.10
C ASN A 93 9.06 -2.14 -11.76
N ALA A 94 7.97 -1.99 -11.05
CA ALA A 94 7.70 -2.69 -9.80
C ALA A 94 6.49 -3.63 -10.00
N VAL A 95 6.71 -4.71 -10.73
CA VAL A 95 5.66 -5.70 -11.01
C VAL A 95 5.55 -6.66 -9.84
N GLN A 96 4.34 -6.77 -9.29
CA GLN A 96 4.01 -7.71 -8.23
C GLN A 96 2.95 -8.69 -8.71
N TYR A 97 3.13 -9.96 -8.37
CA TYR A 97 2.14 -11.01 -8.61
C TYR A 97 1.42 -11.33 -7.31
N HIS A 98 0.11 -11.11 -7.29
CA HIS A 98 -0.75 -11.43 -6.17
C HIS A 98 -1.35 -12.83 -6.38
N LEU A 99 -1.05 -13.75 -5.47
CA LEU A 99 -1.63 -15.08 -5.49
C LEU A 99 -3.10 -15.00 -5.10
N TRP A 100 -3.95 -15.71 -5.84
CA TRP A 100 -5.37 -15.74 -5.55
C TRP A 100 -5.63 -16.41 -4.19
N HIS A 101 -6.48 -15.79 -3.39
CA HIS A 101 -7.04 -16.35 -2.17
C HIS A 101 -8.48 -15.87 -1.98
N PRO A 102 -9.32 -16.60 -1.22
CA PRO A 102 -10.65 -16.13 -0.85
C PRO A 102 -10.56 -14.79 -0.11
N GLN A 103 -11.47 -13.87 -0.43
CA GLN A 103 -11.53 -12.58 0.26
C GLN A 103 -12.33 -12.74 1.58
N ASN A 104 -11.78 -12.16 2.65
CA ASN A 104 -12.49 -12.06 3.91
C ASN A 104 -13.64 -11.05 3.80
N LYS A 105 -14.81 -11.41 4.34
CA LYS A 105 -15.93 -10.46 4.50
C LYS A 105 -15.53 -9.43 5.56
N SER A 106 -15.73 -8.17 5.28
CA SER A 106 -15.40 -7.10 6.19
C SER A 106 -16.60 -6.73 7.06
N GLU A 107 -16.69 -7.31 8.22
CA GLU A 107 -17.69 -6.92 9.24
C GLU A 107 -17.46 -5.49 9.73
N PHE A 108 -16.20 -5.05 9.74
CA PHE A 108 -15.78 -3.74 10.26
C PHE A 108 -15.75 -2.62 9.20
N LEU A 109 -16.13 -2.89 7.94
CA LEU A 109 -15.99 -1.92 6.86
C LEU A 109 -16.69 -0.59 7.15
N ARG A 110 -17.84 -0.62 7.84
CA ARG A 110 -18.57 0.60 8.21
C ARG A 110 -17.76 1.45 9.20
N LYS A 111 -17.20 0.85 10.25
CA LYS A 111 -16.32 1.49 11.23
C LYS A 111 -15.07 2.05 10.52
N ASN A 112 -14.42 1.23 9.72
CA ASN A 112 -13.21 1.59 9.00
C ASN A 112 -13.44 2.75 8.01
N ASN A 113 -14.60 2.81 7.34
CA ASN A 113 -14.96 3.94 6.48
C ASN A 113 -15.13 5.25 7.29
N LEU A 114 -15.65 5.18 8.52
CA LEU A 114 -15.76 6.36 9.39
C LEU A 114 -14.38 6.86 9.83
N LEU A 115 -13.48 5.97 10.23
CA LEU A 115 -12.10 6.33 10.59
C LEU A 115 -11.36 6.99 9.41
N LEU A 116 -11.48 6.42 8.22
CA LEU A 116 -10.90 7.01 7.01
C LEU A 116 -11.49 8.39 6.73
N LYS A 117 -12.82 8.54 6.84
CA LYS A 117 -13.49 9.82 6.64
C LYS A 117 -13.00 10.87 7.63
N LEU A 118 -12.86 10.53 8.90
CA LEU A 118 -12.32 11.42 9.93
C LEU A 118 -10.89 11.87 9.60
N ALA A 119 -10.04 10.96 9.14
CA ALA A 119 -8.66 11.29 8.76
C ALA A 119 -8.61 12.29 7.59
N ILE A 120 -9.53 12.18 6.64
CA ILE A 120 -9.64 13.10 5.50
C ILE A 120 -10.19 14.46 5.95
N ASP A 121 -11.35 14.47 6.62
CA ASP A 121 -12.09 15.69 6.94
C ASP A 121 -11.33 16.59 7.93
N ASN A 122 -10.59 15.98 8.88
CA ASN A 122 -9.83 16.69 9.91
C ASN A 122 -8.34 16.85 9.59
N ASN A 123 -7.91 16.49 8.39
CA ASN A 123 -6.51 16.59 7.96
C ASN A 123 -5.53 15.92 8.96
N ILE A 124 -5.89 14.75 9.48
CA ILE A 124 -5.10 14.01 10.47
C ILE A 124 -3.76 13.59 9.85
N GLN A 125 -2.66 13.91 10.52
CA GLN A 125 -1.30 13.55 10.09
C GLN A 125 -0.69 12.43 10.93
N TYR A 126 -1.15 12.24 12.15
CA TYR A 126 -0.61 11.29 13.13
C TYR A 126 -1.75 10.49 13.76
N CYS A 127 -1.61 9.18 13.89
CA CYS A 127 -2.60 8.36 14.60
C CYS A 127 -2.16 8.13 16.07
N GLU A 128 -3.11 8.19 17.00
CA GLU A 128 -2.84 8.01 18.43
C GLU A 128 -2.38 6.57 18.74
N SER A 129 -2.94 5.60 18.03
CA SER A 129 -2.71 4.17 18.24
C SER A 129 -1.90 3.58 17.10
N GLY A 130 -0.60 3.75 17.11
CA GLY A 130 0.30 3.26 16.06
C GLY A 130 1.51 2.51 16.61
N ILE A 131 2.65 2.68 15.95
CA ILE A 131 3.91 2.01 16.31
C ILE A 131 4.49 2.45 17.66
N ASN A 132 4.11 3.63 18.16
CA ASN A 132 4.50 4.13 19.48
C ASN A 132 4.14 3.16 20.62
N ARG A 133 3.16 2.29 20.42
CA ARG A 133 2.79 1.26 21.41
C ARG A 133 3.82 0.12 21.53
N TYR A 134 4.65 -0.05 20.51
CA TYR A 134 5.56 -1.19 20.37
C TYR A 134 7.03 -0.80 20.42
N ILE A 135 7.36 0.45 20.16
CA ILE A 135 8.73 0.96 20.13
C ILE A 135 8.90 1.97 21.27
N LYS A 136 9.71 1.61 22.28
CA LYS A 136 10.07 2.55 23.35
C LYS A 136 11.10 3.54 22.82
N GLY A 137 10.81 4.83 22.94
CA GLY A 137 11.78 5.89 22.66
C GLY A 137 11.80 6.44 21.23
N ILE A 138 10.64 6.46 20.56
CA ILE A 138 10.44 7.31 19.38
C ILE A 138 9.90 8.67 19.85
#